data_2c1bc1b32df4cd2e1d9c85335e355edf
#
_entry.id   2c1bc1b32df4cd2e1d9c85335e355edf
#
_cell.length_a   1.000
_cell.length_b   1.000
_cell.length_c   1.000
_cell.angle_alpha   90.00
_cell.angle_beta   90.00
_cell.angle_gamma   90.00
#
_symmetry.space_group_name_H-M   'P 1'
#
loop_
_entity.id
_entity.type
_entity.pdbx_description
1 polymer ?
#
loop_
_entity_poly.entity_id
_entity_poly.type
_entity_poly.pdbx_seq_one_letter_code
_entity_poly.pdbx_strand_id
1 'polypeptide(L)'
;MRFRILGCILTAAALFGCKIENDMMVPKDVAGFEAFEIEGQQSASINTAKLTVSVTMPAGTDLTALRVANVRYTAATKAQNTLITKGQMLDLSDTTKIRMYAFREFEWKMIAVNAKAPDPVTPDNPDQPSDPDKPKDGPQLYNMSLDNWTLVGKGWFPYAADADDTDKNIWATSNKGTSDLLGKNTTEPEENFLAVSGTGKKAVKLSSQWMLIKFAAGNLFTGEFCGLKGTKGADLAWGVPFTSRPKSLHGYYCYQPVKIDKTDESHADMKGQLDKGHIFVILADWDKKKGTWDGYPENAIDDKGRFHVINSENQFVDVDNDPAIIGYGKFEFNTWTDSYQEFDVKIDYRSDRTPSVIAIVAASSLYGDYFTGGVGTLLYLDELSLRY
;
A
#
# COMPACT_ATOMS: atom_id res chain seq x y z
N MET A 1 -13.63 59.11 -59.46
CA MET A 1 -14.32 58.76 -58.27
C MET A 1 -13.33 57.96 -57.42
N ARG A 2 -12.69 58.57 -56.40
CA ARG A 2 -11.63 57.98 -55.55
C ARG A 2 -12.22 57.62 -54.20
N PHE A 3 -12.32 56.31 -53.88
CA PHE A 3 -12.68 55.87 -52.57
C PHE A 3 -11.39 55.64 -51.76
N ARG A 4 -11.25 56.37 -50.64
CA ARG A 4 -10.22 56.18 -49.62
C ARG A 4 -10.68 55.09 -48.63
N ILE A 5 -9.93 54.04 -48.53
CA ILE A 5 -10.14 53.01 -47.48
C ILE A 5 -9.30 53.46 -46.27
N LEU A 6 -10.02 53.73 -45.17
CA LEU A 6 -9.47 54.07 -43.86
C LEU A 6 -9.12 52.76 -43.14
N GLY A 7 -7.85 52.48 -42.95
CA GLY A 7 -7.39 51.33 -42.22
C GLY A 7 -7.51 51.55 -40.68
N CYS A 8 -8.35 50.78 -40.05
CA CYS A 8 -8.35 50.65 -38.56
C CYS A 8 -7.21 49.74 -38.14
N ILE A 9 -6.20 50.30 -37.48
CA ILE A 9 -5.18 49.54 -36.75
C ILE A 9 -5.79 49.12 -35.41
N LEU A 10 -6.14 47.85 -35.27
CA LEU A 10 -6.48 47.26 -33.98
C LEU A 10 -5.18 46.94 -33.25
N THR A 11 -4.82 47.72 -32.25
CA THR A 11 -3.82 47.38 -31.26
C THR A 11 -4.35 46.31 -30.33
N ALA A 12 -3.90 45.07 -30.52
CA ALA A 12 -4.14 43.99 -29.56
C ALA A 12 -3.24 44.25 -28.34
N ALA A 13 -3.83 44.77 -27.27
CA ALA A 13 -3.19 44.78 -25.97
C ALA A 13 -3.10 43.31 -25.45
N ALA A 14 -1.90 42.76 -25.51
CA ALA A 14 -1.60 41.51 -24.84
C ALA A 14 -1.74 41.71 -23.32
N LEU A 15 -2.84 41.26 -22.76
CA LEU A 15 -2.99 41.08 -21.32
C LEU A 15 -2.08 39.90 -20.94
N PHE A 16 -0.88 40.20 -20.49
CA PHE A 16 -0.10 39.28 -19.67
C PHE A 16 -0.84 39.14 -18.35
N GLY A 17 -1.75 38.15 -18.29
CA GLY A 17 -2.28 37.69 -17.03
C GLY A 17 -1.10 37.09 -16.25
N CYS A 18 -0.65 37.78 -15.21
CA CYS A 18 0.15 37.15 -14.18
C CYS A 18 -0.65 35.96 -13.66
N LYS A 19 -0.21 34.77 -14.03
CA LYS A 19 -0.68 33.54 -13.40
C LYS A 19 -0.18 33.58 -11.97
N ILE A 20 -1.01 34.07 -11.06
CA ILE A 20 -0.78 33.90 -9.63
C ILE A 20 -0.99 32.42 -9.39
N GLU A 21 0.09 31.68 -9.35
CA GLU A 21 0.06 30.33 -8.84
C GLU A 21 -0.44 30.43 -7.40
N ASN A 22 -1.49 29.67 -7.10
CA ASN A 22 -2.05 29.64 -5.77
C ASN A 22 -1.12 28.83 -4.87
N ASP A 23 -0.04 29.46 -4.42
CA ASP A 23 1.04 28.90 -3.58
C ASP A 23 0.58 28.55 -2.14
N MET A 24 -0.70 28.66 -1.87
CA MET A 24 -1.22 28.58 -0.50
C MET A 24 -1.23 27.17 0.09
N MET A 25 -0.78 26.14 -0.65
CA MET A 25 -0.85 24.74 -0.19
C MET A 25 0.40 23.91 -0.56
N VAL A 26 1.54 24.53 -0.79
CA VAL A 26 2.75 23.77 -1.13
C VAL A 26 3.53 23.45 0.13
N PRO A 27 3.89 22.18 0.41
CA PRO A 27 4.71 21.79 1.57
C PRO A 27 6.05 22.52 1.70
N LYS A 28 6.51 23.19 0.62
CA LYS A 28 7.73 23.98 0.57
C LYS A 28 7.76 25.19 1.51
N ASP A 29 6.58 25.65 1.94
CA ASP A 29 6.45 26.86 2.79
C ASP A 29 6.40 26.55 4.28
N VAL A 30 6.44 25.28 4.66
CA VAL A 30 6.48 24.86 6.06
C VAL A 30 7.92 24.90 6.56
N ALA A 31 8.18 25.72 7.62
CA ALA A 31 9.43 25.60 8.34
C ALA A 31 9.43 24.27 9.12
N GLY A 32 10.42 23.43 8.86
CA GLY A 32 10.45 22.10 9.45
C GLY A 32 11.61 21.24 8.98
N PHE A 33 11.43 19.94 9.15
CA PHE A 33 12.43 18.93 8.83
C PHE A 33 12.23 18.36 7.42
N GLU A 34 13.33 18.21 6.67
CA GLU A 34 13.43 17.35 5.47
C GLU A 34 14.01 15.98 5.82
N ALA A 35 14.94 15.94 6.77
CA ALA A 35 15.52 14.72 7.29
C ALA A 35 15.83 14.88 8.77
N PHE A 36 15.64 13.81 9.53
CA PHE A 36 15.98 13.73 10.94
C PHE A 36 16.33 12.29 11.31
N GLU A 37 17.53 12.09 11.86
CA GLU A 37 18.05 10.77 12.22
C GLU A 37 18.74 10.83 13.59
N ILE A 38 18.54 9.79 14.39
CA ILE A 38 19.21 9.56 15.68
C ILE A 38 20.19 8.40 15.51
N GLU A 39 21.36 8.46 16.16
CA GLU A 39 22.34 7.36 16.15
C GLU A 39 21.70 6.09 16.72
N GLY A 40 21.76 4.99 15.96
CA GLY A 40 21.23 3.69 16.38
C GLY A 40 19.70 3.56 16.29
N GLN A 41 18.98 4.49 15.68
CA GLN A 41 17.54 4.34 15.46
C GLN A 41 17.19 3.15 14.56
N GLN A 42 16.04 2.56 14.77
CA GLN A 42 15.45 1.58 13.85
C GLN A 42 14.68 2.27 12.72
N SER A 43 13.95 3.34 13.05
CA SER A 43 13.23 4.14 12.04
C SER A 43 13.03 5.57 12.51
N ALA A 44 12.79 6.49 11.56
CA ALA A 44 12.26 7.81 11.82
C ALA A 44 11.22 8.17 10.75
N SER A 45 10.19 8.91 11.14
CA SER A 45 9.19 9.45 10.21
C SER A 45 8.98 10.94 10.48
N ILE A 46 8.77 11.70 9.39
CA ILE A 46 8.49 13.14 9.44
C ILE A 46 7.12 13.37 8.81
N ASN A 47 6.17 13.81 9.63
CA ASN A 47 4.83 14.14 9.18
C ASN A 47 4.66 15.66 9.14
N THR A 48 4.77 16.25 7.95
CA THR A 48 4.68 17.70 7.73
C THR A 48 3.27 18.24 7.96
N ALA A 49 2.24 17.44 7.69
CA ALA A 49 0.86 17.87 7.91
C ALA A 49 0.50 17.98 9.40
N LYS A 50 1.05 17.09 10.22
CA LYS A 50 0.87 17.08 11.68
C LYS A 50 1.97 17.81 12.45
N LEU A 51 3.02 18.24 11.76
CA LEU A 51 4.23 18.83 12.35
C LEU A 51 4.83 17.88 13.41
N THR A 52 5.05 16.62 13.05
CA THR A 52 5.56 15.60 13.98
C THR A 52 6.77 14.89 13.38
N VAL A 53 7.77 14.65 14.22
CA VAL A 53 8.89 13.74 13.99
C VAL A 53 8.75 12.61 14.99
N SER A 54 8.65 11.37 14.49
CA SER A 54 8.60 10.16 15.32
C SER A 54 9.83 9.32 15.07
N VAL A 55 10.49 8.87 16.13
CA VAL A 55 11.70 8.04 16.07
C VAL A 55 11.45 6.76 16.85
N THR A 56 11.78 5.61 16.25
CA THR A 56 11.76 4.31 16.94
C THR A 56 13.20 3.88 17.24
N MET A 57 13.49 3.65 18.48
CA MET A 57 14.79 3.19 18.96
C MET A 57 14.73 1.69 19.29
N PRO A 58 15.87 0.97 19.27
CA PRO A 58 15.94 -0.41 19.77
C PRO A 58 15.37 -0.54 21.19
N ALA A 59 14.82 -1.71 21.52
CA ALA A 59 14.29 -1.97 22.85
C ALA A 59 15.34 -1.74 23.94
N GLY A 60 14.92 -1.02 25.00
CA GLY A 60 15.80 -0.72 26.13
C GLY A 60 16.78 0.44 25.92
N THR A 61 16.66 1.19 24.82
CA THR A 61 17.46 2.41 24.59
C THR A 61 17.08 3.49 25.61
N ASP A 62 18.07 4.16 26.17
CA ASP A 62 17.85 5.34 27.01
C ASP A 62 17.42 6.54 26.14
N LEU A 63 16.14 6.90 26.23
CA LEU A 63 15.56 8.00 25.44
C LEU A 63 15.90 9.40 25.97
N THR A 64 16.55 9.49 27.15
CA THR A 64 16.93 10.81 27.75
C THR A 64 18.20 11.38 27.14
N ALA A 65 18.98 10.58 26.40
CA ALA A 65 20.28 10.96 25.86
C ALA A 65 20.51 10.44 24.44
N LEU A 66 19.70 10.89 23.50
CA LEU A 66 19.75 10.49 22.11
C LEU A 66 20.62 11.45 21.27
N ARG A 67 21.59 10.92 20.55
CA ARG A 67 22.50 11.72 19.72
C ARG A 67 21.99 11.86 18.30
N VAL A 68 21.89 13.10 17.79
CA VAL A 68 21.47 13.39 16.42
C VAL A 68 22.54 12.96 15.42
N ALA A 69 22.23 12.00 14.57
CA ALA A 69 23.10 11.51 13.50
C ALA A 69 23.04 12.40 12.27
N ASN A 70 21.85 12.85 11.89
CA ASN A 70 21.64 13.72 10.74
C ASN A 70 20.40 14.60 10.95
N VAL A 71 20.45 15.82 10.42
CA VAL A 71 19.30 16.73 10.37
C VAL A 71 19.40 17.64 9.17
N ARG A 72 18.31 17.77 8.43
CA ARG A 72 18.14 18.76 7.38
C ARG A 72 16.81 19.47 7.54
N TYR A 73 16.80 20.74 7.22
CA TYR A 73 15.63 21.60 7.35
C TYR A 73 15.10 22.01 5.98
N THR A 74 13.80 22.24 5.88
CA THR A 74 13.19 22.80 4.68
C THR A 74 13.80 24.18 4.35
N ALA A 75 13.82 24.52 3.07
CA ALA A 75 14.32 25.83 2.61
C ALA A 75 13.55 27.02 3.22
N ALA A 76 12.32 26.81 3.65
CA ALA A 76 11.51 27.81 4.35
C ALA A 76 11.99 28.11 5.78
N THR A 77 12.78 27.22 6.41
CA THR A 77 13.27 27.38 7.78
C THR A 77 14.35 28.42 7.84
N LYS A 78 14.09 29.53 8.56
CA LYS A 78 15.02 30.68 8.64
C LYS A 78 16.12 30.45 9.68
N ALA A 79 17.31 31.03 9.42
CA ALA A 79 18.48 30.92 10.28
C ALA A 79 18.33 31.49 11.71
N GLN A 80 17.32 32.32 11.96
CA GLN A 80 17.04 32.86 13.29
C GLN A 80 16.43 31.85 14.27
N ASN A 81 16.09 30.65 13.78
CA ASN A 81 15.56 29.58 14.63
C ASN A 81 16.69 28.95 15.46
N THR A 82 16.37 28.56 16.70
CA THR A 82 17.25 27.67 17.47
C THR A 82 17.09 26.27 16.90
N LEU A 83 18.01 25.88 16.04
CA LEU A 83 17.95 24.61 15.30
C LEU A 83 18.75 23.52 16.01
N ILE A 84 18.21 22.31 15.97
CA ILE A 84 18.96 21.11 16.33
C ILE A 84 20.11 20.93 15.33
N THR A 85 21.25 20.49 15.82
CA THR A 85 22.45 20.26 15.00
C THR A 85 22.91 18.83 15.10
N LYS A 86 23.59 18.33 14.07
CA LYS A 86 24.25 17.03 14.10
C LYS A 86 25.19 16.92 15.30
N GLY A 87 25.14 15.80 15.99
CA GLY A 87 25.93 15.52 17.21
C GLY A 87 25.33 16.04 18.50
N GLN A 88 24.25 16.84 18.44
CA GLN A 88 23.53 17.32 19.63
C GLN A 88 22.86 16.15 20.35
N MET A 89 22.86 16.22 21.69
CA MET A 89 22.15 15.29 22.56
C MET A 89 20.74 15.83 22.81
N LEU A 90 19.74 14.96 22.68
CA LEU A 90 18.34 15.28 22.92
C LEU A 90 17.74 14.34 23.96
N ASP A 91 16.91 14.87 24.81
CA ASP A 91 15.99 14.12 25.65
C ASP A 91 14.63 14.03 24.92
N LEU A 92 14.28 12.83 24.48
CA LEU A 92 13.02 12.51 23.81
C LEU A 92 12.23 11.44 24.61
N SER A 93 12.51 11.30 25.92
CA SER A 93 11.74 10.42 26.82
C SER A 93 10.28 10.86 26.92
N ASP A 94 10.03 12.15 26.72
CA ASP A 94 8.72 12.76 26.57
C ASP A 94 8.61 13.51 25.23
N THR A 95 7.39 13.87 24.83
CA THR A 95 7.15 14.68 23.64
C THR A 95 7.82 16.04 23.75
N THR A 96 8.87 16.26 22.97
CA THR A 96 9.59 17.53 22.91
C THR A 96 9.02 18.42 21.82
N LYS A 97 8.81 19.70 22.11
CA LYS A 97 8.28 20.68 21.17
C LYS A 97 9.38 21.60 20.66
N ILE A 98 9.42 21.78 19.34
CA ILE A 98 10.36 22.69 18.68
C ILE A 98 9.58 23.68 17.83
N ARG A 99 9.89 24.97 18.01
CA ARG A 99 9.26 26.03 17.23
C ARG A 99 10.18 26.49 16.13
N MET A 100 9.68 26.50 14.91
CA MET A 100 10.37 26.96 13.73
C MET A 100 9.58 28.05 13.03
N TYR A 101 10.29 28.97 12.41
CA TYR A 101 9.71 30.15 11.80
C TYR A 101 10.00 30.20 10.29
N ALA A 102 8.98 30.40 9.49
CA ALA A 102 9.08 30.82 8.09
C ALA A 102 8.38 32.18 7.94
N PHE A 103 7.16 32.22 7.41
CA PHE A 103 6.26 33.38 7.38
C PHE A 103 5.33 33.40 8.61
N ARG A 104 5.20 32.28 9.30
CA ARG A 104 4.50 32.10 10.59
C ARG A 104 5.26 31.08 11.46
N GLU A 105 4.82 30.91 12.69
CA GLU A 105 5.36 29.90 13.60
C GLU A 105 4.78 28.51 13.29
N PHE A 106 5.64 27.49 13.34
CA PHE A 106 5.32 26.07 13.22
C PHE A 106 5.85 25.35 14.47
N GLU A 107 4.96 24.81 15.30
CA GLU A 107 5.34 24.01 16.47
C GLU A 107 5.39 22.53 16.09
N TRP A 108 6.58 22.00 15.98
CA TRP A 108 6.84 20.59 15.74
C TRP A 108 6.89 19.81 17.04
N LYS A 109 6.34 18.59 17.03
CA LYS A 109 6.42 17.63 18.12
C LYS A 109 7.42 16.55 17.74
N MET A 110 8.37 16.27 18.62
CA MET A 110 9.34 15.19 18.47
C MET A 110 9.05 14.13 19.52
N ILE A 111 8.92 12.87 19.08
CA ILE A 111 8.55 11.74 19.91
C ILE A 111 9.55 10.61 19.62
N ALA A 112 10.17 10.04 20.65
CA ALA A 112 10.91 8.79 20.53
C ALA A 112 10.22 7.70 21.35
N VAL A 113 10.20 6.50 20.80
CA VAL A 113 9.68 5.30 21.47
C VAL A 113 10.68 4.16 21.33
N ASN A 114 10.79 3.31 22.33
CA ASN A 114 11.52 2.07 22.20
C ASN A 114 10.66 1.04 21.48
N ALA A 115 11.27 0.33 20.53
CA ALA A 115 10.66 -0.86 19.95
C ALA A 115 10.34 -1.86 21.06
N LYS A 116 9.28 -2.63 20.89
CA LYS A 116 8.99 -3.74 21.81
C LYS A 116 10.20 -4.69 21.79
N ALA A 117 10.74 -5.02 22.95
CA ALA A 117 11.80 -6.01 23.02
C ALA A 117 11.32 -7.30 22.34
N PRO A 118 12.13 -7.97 21.51
CA PRO A 118 11.81 -9.31 21.10
C PRO A 118 11.66 -10.15 22.36
N ASP A 119 10.58 -10.91 22.44
CA ASP A 119 10.39 -11.84 23.56
C ASP A 119 11.66 -12.71 23.69
N PRO A 120 12.20 -12.92 24.89
CA PRO A 120 13.42 -13.69 25.06
C PRO A 120 13.23 -15.07 24.41
N VAL A 121 14.08 -15.40 23.45
CA VAL A 121 14.11 -16.71 22.82
C VAL A 121 14.61 -17.66 23.88
N THR A 122 13.70 -18.23 24.66
CA THR A 122 14.02 -19.38 25.51
C THR A 122 14.31 -20.56 24.58
N PRO A 123 15.46 -21.24 24.72
CA PRO A 123 15.69 -22.46 23.97
C PRO A 123 14.55 -23.45 24.24
N ASP A 124 13.99 -24.01 23.15
CA ASP A 124 12.92 -25.00 23.26
C ASP A 124 13.31 -26.08 24.26
N ASN A 125 12.64 -26.09 25.41
CA ASN A 125 12.70 -27.19 26.35
C ASN A 125 11.71 -28.26 25.84
N PRO A 126 12.17 -29.44 25.43
CA PRO A 126 11.31 -30.47 24.84
C PRO A 126 10.21 -30.99 25.79
N ASP A 127 10.26 -30.65 27.08
CA ASP A 127 9.33 -31.11 28.12
C ASP A 127 8.28 -30.06 28.51
N GLN A 128 8.22 -28.87 27.83
CA GLN A 128 7.21 -27.85 28.12
C GLN A 128 6.02 -28.02 27.18
N PRO A 129 4.77 -28.03 27.68
CA PRO A 129 3.58 -28.07 26.81
C PRO A 129 3.63 -26.89 25.84
N SER A 130 3.50 -27.18 24.56
CA SER A 130 3.49 -26.13 23.53
C SER A 130 2.35 -25.16 23.82
N ASP A 131 2.67 -23.87 23.88
CA ASP A 131 1.68 -22.79 23.95
C ASP A 131 0.76 -22.93 22.74
N PRO A 132 -0.56 -23.15 22.92
CA PRO A 132 -1.49 -23.32 21.82
C PRO A 132 -1.60 -22.05 20.95
N ASP A 133 -1.18 -20.88 21.44
CA ASP A 133 -1.28 -19.60 20.75
C ASP A 133 0.05 -19.20 20.06
N LYS A 134 1.15 -19.96 20.24
CA LYS A 134 2.38 -19.72 19.49
C LYS A 134 2.19 -20.18 18.04
N PRO A 135 2.37 -19.31 17.03
CA PRO A 135 2.25 -19.70 15.64
C PRO A 135 3.20 -20.86 15.35
N LYS A 136 2.68 -22.01 14.91
CA LYS A 136 3.53 -23.09 14.41
C LYS A 136 4.15 -22.61 13.11
N ASP A 137 5.45 -22.78 12.95
CA ASP A 137 6.13 -22.52 11.69
C ASP A 137 5.54 -23.43 10.60
N GLY A 138 5.09 -22.82 9.53
CA GLY A 138 4.52 -23.52 8.38
C GLY A 138 4.96 -22.86 7.08
N PRO A 139 4.64 -23.48 5.91
CA PRO A 139 5.03 -22.97 4.61
C PRO A 139 4.55 -21.53 4.37
N GLN A 140 5.46 -20.66 3.97
CA GLN A 140 5.19 -19.29 3.55
C GLN A 140 5.26 -19.18 2.03
N LEU A 141 4.59 -18.18 1.46
CA LEU A 141 4.77 -17.82 0.06
C LEU A 141 6.03 -16.97 -0.10
N TYR A 142 6.56 -16.95 -1.30
CA TYR A 142 7.71 -16.09 -1.61
C TYR A 142 7.32 -14.61 -1.45
N ASN A 143 8.27 -13.80 -0.96
CA ASN A 143 8.14 -12.33 -0.81
C ASN A 143 6.91 -11.87 -0.01
N MET A 144 6.50 -12.58 1.02
CA MET A 144 5.41 -12.12 1.89
C MET A 144 5.82 -10.91 2.74
N SER A 145 7.12 -10.73 3.02
CA SER A 145 7.61 -9.49 3.64
C SER A 145 7.52 -8.26 2.73
N LEU A 146 7.27 -8.44 1.41
CA LEU A 146 7.17 -7.40 0.40
C LEU A 146 8.45 -6.57 0.19
N ASP A 147 9.61 -7.12 0.55
CA ASP A 147 10.91 -6.47 0.42
C ASP A 147 11.47 -6.48 -1.00
N ASN A 148 11.09 -7.48 -1.82
CA ASN A 148 11.68 -7.70 -3.14
C ASN A 148 10.88 -7.02 -4.25
N TRP A 149 11.52 -6.11 -4.98
CA TRP A 149 10.90 -5.36 -6.06
C TRP A 149 11.84 -5.22 -7.25
N THR A 150 11.28 -5.25 -8.45
CA THR A 150 12.00 -5.03 -9.71
C THR A 150 11.28 -3.99 -10.55
N LEU A 151 12.05 -3.08 -11.14
CA LEU A 151 11.56 -2.13 -12.13
C LEU A 151 11.79 -2.69 -13.53
N VAL A 152 10.71 -3.04 -14.25
CA VAL A 152 10.76 -3.49 -15.64
C VAL A 152 10.11 -2.42 -16.52
N GLY A 153 10.89 -1.80 -17.39
CA GLY A 153 10.42 -0.65 -18.16
C GLY A 153 10.05 0.52 -17.24
N LYS A 154 8.75 0.81 -17.12
CA LYS A 154 8.20 1.84 -16.24
C LYS A 154 7.38 1.25 -15.07
N GLY A 155 7.24 -0.07 -15.02
CA GLY A 155 6.41 -0.78 -14.06
C GLY A 155 7.20 -1.36 -12.89
N TRP A 156 6.73 -1.13 -11.68
CA TRP A 156 7.21 -1.82 -10.49
C TRP A 156 6.51 -3.16 -10.30
N PHE A 157 7.29 -4.20 -10.01
CA PHE A 157 6.78 -5.56 -9.80
C PHE A 157 7.35 -6.16 -8.51
N PRO A 158 6.53 -6.86 -7.70
CA PRO A 158 6.90 -7.34 -6.37
C PRO A 158 7.66 -8.68 -6.41
N TYR A 159 8.80 -8.72 -7.08
CA TYR A 159 9.72 -9.85 -7.11
C TYR A 159 11.18 -9.39 -7.29
N ALA A 160 12.14 -10.23 -6.88
CA ALA A 160 13.56 -9.92 -7.06
C ALA A 160 13.96 -10.01 -8.54
N ALA A 161 14.95 -9.20 -8.97
CA ALA A 161 15.42 -9.13 -10.35
C ALA A 161 15.99 -10.46 -10.90
N ASP A 162 16.48 -11.32 -10.00
CA ASP A 162 17.05 -12.64 -10.28
C ASP A 162 16.03 -13.78 -10.04
N ALA A 163 14.76 -13.43 -9.83
CA ALA A 163 13.71 -14.43 -9.65
C ALA A 163 13.48 -15.19 -10.94
N ASP A 164 13.90 -16.45 -10.96
CA ASP A 164 13.54 -17.40 -11.98
C ASP A 164 12.03 -17.57 -12.06
N ASP A 165 11.55 -17.70 -13.27
CA ASP A 165 10.23 -17.44 -13.77
C ASP A 165 9.00 -18.00 -13.04
N THR A 166 9.08 -19.01 -12.19
CA THR A 166 7.86 -19.74 -11.83
C THR A 166 7.50 -19.71 -10.36
N ASP A 167 8.47 -19.87 -9.47
CA ASP A 167 8.18 -20.04 -8.05
C ASP A 167 8.31 -18.72 -7.22
N LYS A 168 8.96 -17.73 -7.79
CA LYS A 168 9.25 -16.45 -7.13
C LYS A 168 8.47 -15.28 -7.69
N ASN A 169 7.90 -15.38 -8.89
CA ASN A 169 7.07 -14.35 -9.49
C ASN A 169 5.58 -14.69 -9.31
N ILE A 170 5.16 -14.70 -8.06
CA ILE A 170 3.80 -15.11 -7.66
C ILE A 170 2.88 -13.95 -7.31
N TRP A 171 3.43 -12.75 -7.15
CA TRP A 171 2.66 -11.55 -6.85
C TRP A 171 2.44 -10.73 -8.12
N ALA A 172 1.22 -10.32 -8.35
CA ALA A 172 0.83 -9.50 -9.48
C ALA A 172 0.10 -8.22 -9.04
N THR A 173 0.09 -7.24 -9.93
CA THR A 173 -0.53 -5.94 -9.73
C THR A 173 -1.10 -5.42 -11.04
N SER A 174 -1.92 -4.38 -11.02
CA SER A 174 -2.41 -3.69 -12.22
C SER A 174 -1.30 -2.93 -12.98
N ASN A 175 -0.10 -2.82 -12.45
CA ASN A 175 0.98 -2.04 -13.05
C ASN A 175 1.33 -2.49 -14.46
N LYS A 176 1.26 -3.81 -14.77
CA LYS A 176 1.52 -4.32 -16.12
C LYS A 176 0.62 -3.67 -17.17
N GLY A 177 -0.62 -3.32 -16.80
CA GLY A 177 -1.54 -2.60 -17.68
C GLY A 177 -1.40 -1.09 -17.64
N THR A 178 -1.13 -0.51 -16.47
CA THR A 178 -1.12 0.95 -16.28
C THR A 178 0.23 1.59 -16.61
N SER A 179 1.33 0.90 -16.33
CA SER A 179 2.67 1.44 -16.56
C SER A 179 3.05 1.45 -18.05
N ASP A 180 2.70 0.40 -18.80
CA ASP A 180 3.02 0.33 -20.23
C ASP A 180 2.27 1.40 -21.03
N LEU A 181 0.98 1.61 -20.72
CA LEU A 181 0.15 2.59 -21.42
C LEU A 181 0.40 4.02 -20.99
N LEU A 182 0.53 4.27 -19.69
CA LEU A 182 0.47 5.61 -19.10
C LEU A 182 1.73 6.00 -18.32
N GLY A 183 2.66 5.08 -18.11
CA GLY A 183 3.81 5.28 -17.24
C GLY A 183 3.43 5.50 -15.78
N LYS A 184 2.27 4.98 -15.34
CA LYS A 184 1.75 5.12 -13.97
C LYS A 184 1.75 3.78 -13.25
N ASN A 185 2.18 3.79 -12.01
CA ASN A 185 2.08 2.65 -11.11
C ASN A 185 1.00 2.92 -10.07
N THR A 186 0.07 1.99 -9.91
CA THR A 186 -0.91 1.99 -8.82
C THR A 186 -0.38 1.28 -7.58
N THR A 187 0.71 0.56 -7.75
CA THR A 187 1.37 -0.27 -6.73
C THR A 187 2.87 -0.05 -6.84
N GLU A 188 3.49 0.41 -5.74
CA GLU A 188 4.90 0.80 -5.72
C GLU A 188 5.58 0.31 -4.44
N PRO A 189 6.90 0.05 -4.46
CA PRO A 189 7.65 -0.14 -3.23
C PRO A 189 7.65 1.16 -2.41
N GLU A 190 7.54 1.03 -1.10
CA GLU A 190 7.70 2.11 -0.13
C GLU A 190 8.93 1.82 0.73
N GLU A 191 9.83 2.80 0.84
CA GLU A 191 11.11 2.64 1.53
C GLU A 191 11.23 3.50 2.80
N ASN A 192 10.34 4.50 2.94
CA ASN A 192 10.43 5.49 4.01
C ASN A 192 9.33 5.36 5.07
N PHE A 193 8.28 4.61 4.76
CA PHE A 193 7.16 4.38 5.66
C PHE A 193 6.93 2.87 5.78
N LEU A 194 7.52 2.26 6.80
CA LEU A 194 7.62 0.81 7.01
C LEU A 194 7.03 0.44 8.37
N ALA A 195 6.40 -0.74 8.46
CA ALA A 195 6.01 -1.33 9.74
C ALA A 195 7.24 -1.90 10.46
N VAL A 196 8.12 -2.56 9.69
CA VAL A 196 9.39 -3.10 10.19
C VAL A 196 10.52 -2.50 9.38
N SER A 197 11.32 -1.68 10.03
CA SER A 197 12.45 -0.99 9.40
C SER A 197 13.72 -1.83 9.44
N GLY A 198 14.60 -1.63 8.45
CA GLY A 198 15.90 -2.29 8.37
C GLY A 198 16.54 -2.09 7.00
N THR A 199 17.80 -2.48 6.87
CA THR A 199 18.50 -2.40 5.59
C THR A 199 17.84 -3.31 4.57
N GLY A 200 17.46 -2.75 3.42
CA GLY A 200 16.80 -3.48 2.32
C GLY A 200 15.32 -3.77 2.55
N LYS A 201 14.75 -3.37 3.69
CA LYS A 201 13.32 -3.50 3.96
C LYS A 201 12.50 -2.54 3.10
N LYS A 202 11.36 -3.03 2.65
CA LYS A 202 10.36 -2.26 1.89
C LYS A 202 8.98 -2.72 2.28
N ALA A 203 8.03 -1.82 2.10
CA ALA A 203 6.61 -2.11 2.15
C ALA A 203 5.99 -1.95 0.76
N VAL A 204 4.72 -2.25 0.60
CA VAL A 204 3.96 -1.92 -0.59
C VAL A 204 3.04 -0.73 -0.34
N LYS A 205 3.01 0.20 -1.29
CA LYS A 205 2.06 1.29 -1.37
C LYS A 205 1.10 1.05 -2.52
N LEU A 206 -0.16 0.91 -2.21
CA LEU A 206 -1.28 0.77 -3.14
C LEU A 206 -2.02 2.11 -3.23
N SER A 207 -2.14 2.69 -4.43
CA SER A 207 -2.76 4.00 -4.63
C SER A 207 -3.87 3.94 -5.67
N SER A 208 -5.06 4.41 -5.30
CA SER A 208 -6.18 4.58 -6.22
C SER A 208 -5.98 5.80 -7.10
N GLN A 209 -6.03 5.64 -8.42
CA GLN A 209 -5.66 6.67 -9.38
C GLN A 209 -6.69 6.79 -10.52
N TRP A 210 -6.72 7.97 -11.13
CA TRP A 210 -7.43 8.18 -12.39
C TRP A 210 -6.49 7.90 -13.58
N MET A 211 -6.89 6.93 -14.42
CA MET A 211 -6.14 6.49 -15.60
C MET A 211 -6.80 7.01 -16.87
N LEU A 212 -6.57 8.29 -17.24
CA LEU A 212 -7.15 8.99 -18.37
C LEU A 212 -8.69 8.99 -18.38
N ILE A 213 -9.30 7.83 -18.56
CA ILE A 213 -10.77 7.66 -18.74
C ILE A 213 -11.41 6.71 -17.72
N LYS A 214 -10.60 6.01 -16.90
CA LYS A 214 -11.08 5.02 -15.93
C LYS A 214 -10.38 5.19 -14.59
N PHE A 215 -11.09 4.84 -13.53
CA PHE A 215 -10.53 4.66 -12.21
C PHE A 215 -9.78 3.32 -12.14
N ALA A 216 -8.65 3.30 -11.45
CA ALA A 216 -7.91 2.09 -11.11
C ALA A 216 -7.52 2.12 -9.65
N ALA A 217 -7.96 1.12 -8.89
CA ALA A 217 -7.50 0.89 -7.53
C ALA A 217 -6.06 0.35 -7.55
N GLY A 218 -5.26 0.75 -6.57
CA GLY A 218 -4.03 0.04 -6.26
C GLY A 218 -4.38 -1.36 -5.77
N ASN A 219 -3.75 -2.38 -6.33
CA ASN A 219 -3.99 -3.76 -5.95
C ASN A 219 -2.70 -4.59 -5.92
N LEU A 220 -2.73 -5.63 -5.10
CA LEU A 220 -1.71 -6.64 -4.98
C LEU A 220 -2.41 -7.99 -4.81
N PHE A 221 -2.03 -8.98 -5.59
CA PHE A 221 -2.62 -10.31 -5.48
C PHE A 221 -1.63 -11.42 -5.84
N THR A 222 -1.86 -12.61 -5.30
CA THR A 222 -1.12 -13.80 -5.74
C THR A 222 -1.77 -14.36 -7.00
N GLY A 223 -0.96 -14.50 -8.06
CA GLY A 223 -1.43 -14.92 -9.37
C GLY A 223 -0.74 -14.19 -10.52
N GLU A 224 -1.48 -13.91 -11.59
CA GLU A 224 -0.95 -13.29 -12.81
C GLU A 224 -1.91 -12.24 -13.38
N PHE A 225 -1.35 -11.14 -13.88
CA PHE A 225 -2.08 -10.18 -14.71
C PHE A 225 -2.04 -10.69 -16.16
N CYS A 226 -3.17 -11.21 -16.65
CA CYS A 226 -3.27 -11.84 -17.97
C CYS A 226 -3.40 -10.85 -19.12
N GLY A 227 -3.96 -9.66 -18.87
CA GLY A 227 -4.03 -8.60 -19.87
C GLY A 227 -5.19 -7.64 -19.71
N LEU A 228 -5.16 -6.57 -20.50
CA LEU A 228 -6.25 -5.62 -20.58
C LEU A 228 -7.36 -6.13 -21.51
N LYS A 229 -8.59 -5.95 -21.14
CA LYS A 229 -9.79 -6.15 -21.97
C LYS A 229 -10.25 -4.82 -22.60
N GLY A 230 -9.34 -4.13 -23.28
CA GLY A 230 -9.56 -2.81 -23.85
C GLY A 230 -9.84 -1.77 -22.75
N THR A 231 -10.87 -0.95 -22.94
CA THR A 231 -11.30 0.05 -21.94
C THR A 231 -12.24 -0.51 -20.87
N LYS A 232 -12.55 -1.81 -20.94
CA LYS A 232 -13.54 -2.45 -20.07
C LYS A 232 -12.92 -3.04 -18.80
N GLY A 233 -11.59 -3.08 -18.68
CA GLY A 233 -10.91 -3.61 -17.50
C GLY A 233 -9.79 -4.59 -17.81
N ALA A 234 -9.60 -5.55 -16.95
CA ALA A 234 -8.50 -6.52 -17.01
C ALA A 234 -9.00 -7.96 -16.79
N ASP A 235 -8.14 -8.88 -17.18
CA ASP A 235 -8.21 -10.30 -16.88
C ASP A 235 -7.10 -10.61 -15.87
N LEU A 236 -7.47 -11.05 -14.67
CA LEU A 236 -6.59 -11.36 -13.55
C LEU A 236 -6.75 -12.85 -13.19
N ALA A 237 -5.70 -13.65 -13.30
CA ALA A 237 -5.73 -15.04 -12.84
C ALA A 237 -5.30 -15.10 -11.37
N TRP A 238 -6.24 -15.32 -10.48
CA TRP A 238 -6.00 -15.42 -9.03
C TRP A 238 -5.65 -16.83 -8.61
N GLY A 239 -4.63 -16.95 -7.79
CA GLY A 239 -4.20 -18.18 -7.17
C GLY A 239 -2.81 -18.62 -7.58
N VAL A 240 -2.11 -19.23 -6.64
CA VAL A 240 -0.82 -19.90 -6.82
C VAL A 240 -0.87 -21.27 -6.14
N PRO A 241 -0.07 -22.25 -6.60
CA PRO A 241 -0.06 -23.58 -5.99
C PRO A 241 0.20 -23.54 -4.49
N PHE A 242 -0.67 -24.17 -3.71
CA PHE A 242 -0.54 -24.19 -2.25
C PHE A 242 -1.40 -25.29 -1.65
N THR A 243 -0.82 -26.12 -0.77
CA THR A 243 -1.48 -27.32 -0.21
C THR A 243 -1.59 -27.32 1.31
N SER A 244 -1.07 -26.29 1.98
CA SER A 244 -1.13 -26.21 3.42
C SER A 244 -2.40 -25.49 3.91
N ARG A 245 -2.67 -25.59 5.20
CA ARG A 245 -3.90 -25.05 5.84
C ARG A 245 -3.55 -24.10 6.98
N PRO A 246 -3.14 -22.85 6.67
CA PRO A 246 -2.87 -21.83 7.68
C PRO A 246 -4.17 -21.44 8.42
N LYS A 247 -4.06 -21.02 9.67
CA LYS A 247 -5.17 -20.51 10.47
C LYS A 247 -5.56 -19.10 10.11
N SER A 248 -4.56 -18.28 9.74
CA SER A 248 -4.79 -16.87 9.42
C SER A 248 -3.73 -16.30 8.49
N LEU A 249 -4.08 -15.16 7.86
CA LEU A 249 -3.17 -14.24 7.18
C LEU A 249 -2.91 -13.07 8.12
N HIS A 250 -1.66 -12.90 8.51
CA HIS A 250 -1.19 -11.82 9.37
C HIS A 250 -0.39 -10.79 8.58
N GLY A 251 -0.31 -9.56 9.08
CA GLY A 251 0.54 -8.50 8.54
C GLY A 251 0.26 -7.15 9.17
N TYR A 252 0.81 -6.12 8.56
CA TYR A 252 0.62 -4.73 8.97
C TYR A 252 -0.01 -3.93 7.83
N TYR A 253 -0.93 -3.03 8.16
CA TYR A 253 -1.55 -2.12 7.20
C TYR A 253 -1.61 -0.70 7.73
N CYS A 254 -1.57 0.27 6.83
CA CYS A 254 -1.95 1.65 7.11
C CYS A 254 -2.88 2.11 5.98
N TYR A 255 -4.02 2.70 6.33
CA TYR A 255 -5.05 3.06 5.36
C TYR A 255 -5.45 4.52 5.45
N GLN A 256 -5.46 5.18 4.29
CA GLN A 256 -5.75 6.61 4.17
C GLN A 256 -6.83 6.82 3.11
N PRO A 257 -8.10 6.58 3.47
CA PRO A 257 -9.22 6.74 2.53
C PRO A 257 -9.50 8.20 2.24
N VAL A 258 -9.93 8.46 1.00
CA VAL A 258 -10.61 9.70 0.62
C VAL A 258 -12.06 9.40 0.27
N LYS A 259 -12.85 10.42 0.01
CA LYS A 259 -14.24 10.22 -0.44
C LYS A 259 -14.26 9.67 -1.86
N ILE A 260 -15.15 8.73 -2.11
CA ILE A 260 -15.44 8.17 -3.43
C ILE A 260 -15.89 9.30 -4.34
N ASP A 261 -15.11 9.57 -5.37
CA ASP A 261 -15.37 10.61 -6.40
C ASP A 261 -15.62 10.02 -7.79
N LYS A 262 -15.28 8.74 -7.98
CA LYS A 262 -15.52 7.96 -9.18
C LYS A 262 -16.42 6.79 -8.90
N THR A 263 -17.45 6.61 -9.73
CA THR A 263 -18.41 5.50 -9.62
C THR A 263 -18.77 5.01 -11.01
N ASP A 264 -19.11 3.74 -11.12
CA ASP A 264 -19.89 3.23 -12.24
C ASP A 264 -21.40 3.45 -12.01
N GLU A 265 -22.23 3.02 -12.93
CA GLU A 265 -23.69 3.19 -12.84
C GLU A 265 -24.30 2.38 -11.69
N SER A 266 -23.77 1.18 -11.43
CA SER A 266 -24.28 0.27 -10.40
C SER A 266 -23.94 0.70 -8.96
N HIS A 267 -22.94 1.58 -8.81
CA HIS A 267 -22.46 2.07 -7.50
C HIS A 267 -22.57 3.60 -7.38
N ALA A 268 -23.46 4.22 -8.13
CA ALA A 268 -23.63 5.68 -8.13
C ALA A 268 -24.01 6.26 -6.76
N ASP A 269 -24.69 5.50 -5.93
CA ASP A 269 -25.08 5.83 -4.56
C ASP A 269 -23.91 5.90 -3.58
N MET A 270 -22.75 5.35 -3.93
CA MET A 270 -21.55 5.40 -3.09
C MET A 270 -20.79 6.71 -3.19
N LYS A 271 -21.11 7.55 -4.17
CA LYS A 271 -20.43 8.83 -4.39
C LYS A 271 -20.51 9.73 -3.15
N GLY A 272 -19.35 10.19 -2.70
CA GLY A 272 -19.21 11.05 -1.53
C GLY A 272 -19.10 10.29 -0.19
N GLN A 273 -19.36 8.97 -0.16
CA GLN A 273 -19.04 8.13 0.99
C GLN A 273 -17.52 7.98 1.13
N LEU A 274 -17.05 7.62 2.32
CA LEU A 274 -15.62 7.31 2.52
C LEU A 274 -15.29 6.00 1.84
N ASP A 275 -14.16 5.96 1.13
CA ASP A 275 -13.69 4.74 0.45
C ASP A 275 -13.34 3.64 1.46
N LYS A 276 -13.35 2.41 1.00
CA LYS A 276 -13.00 1.22 1.78
C LYS A 276 -11.89 0.44 1.09
N GLY A 277 -10.92 -0.03 1.86
CA GLY A 277 -9.96 -1.02 1.41
C GLY A 277 -10.32 -2.42 1.90
N HIS A 278 -9.71 -3.42 1.31
CA HIS A 278 -9.87 -4.79 1.77
C HIS A 278 -8.60 -5.63 1.58
N ILE A 279 -8.51 -6.66 2.38
CA ILE A 279 -7.56 -7.76 2.27
C ILE A 279 -8.36 -9.05 2.44
N PHE A 280 -8.17 -10.02 1.56
CA PHE A 280 -8.78 -11.33 1.75
C PHE A 280 -7.86 -12.46 1.30
N VAL A 281 -8.14 -13.65 1.81
CA VAL A 281 -7.46 -14.89 1.47
C VAL A 281 -8.47 -15.96 1.14
N ILE A 282 -8.26 -16.65 0.02
CA ILE A 282 -9.03 -17.81 -0.43
C ILE A 282 -8.08 -19.01 -0.50
N LEU A 283 -8.51 -20.12 0.08
CA LEU A 283 -7.94 -21.44 -0.17
C LEU A 283 -8.96 -22.25 -0.96
N ALA A 284 -8.59 -22.72 -2.14
CA ALA A 284 -9.51 -23.40 -3.03
C ALA A 284 -8.93 -24.67 -3.66
N ASP A 285 -9.80 -25.49 -4.20
CA ASP A 285 -9.46 -26.67 -5.02
C ASP A 285 -10.06 -26.47 -6.42
N TRP A 286 -9.73 -25.34 -7.02
CA TRP A 286 -10.12 -25.03 -8.39
C TRP A 286 -9.40 -25.98 -9.37
N ASP A 287 -10.15 -26.64 -10.22
CA ASP A 287 -9.61 -27.58 -11.20
C ASP A 287 -10.46 -27.55 -12.46
N LYS A 288 -9.91 -27.10 -13.58
CA LYS A 288 -10.58 -27.10 -14.87
C LYS A 288 -11.09 -28.49 -15.27
N LYS A 289 -10.37 -29.56 -14.91
CA LYS A 289 -10.75 -30.92 -15.23
C LYS A 289 -11.95 -31.44 -14.45
N LYS A 290 -12.19 -30.91 -13.25
CA LYS A 290 -13.34 -31.25 -12.42
C LYS A 290 -14.61 -30.52 -12.85
N GLY A 291 -14.49 -29.61 -13.82
CA GLY A 291 -15.54 -28.69 -14.23
C GLY A 291 -15.65 -27.49 -13.30
N THR A 292 -16.29 -26.45 -13.80
CA THR A 292 -16.64 -25.28 -12.99
C THR A 292 -17.98 -25.53 -12.33
N TRP A 293 -18.20 -24.91 -11.16
CA TRP A 293 -19.50 -24.78 -10.57
C TRP A 293 -20.45 -24.08 -11.56
N ASP A 294 -21.74 -24.47 -11.61
CA ASP A 294 -22.74 -23.98 -12.59
C ASP A 294 -22.87 -22.46 -12.66
N GLY A 295 -22.37 -21.73 -11.67
CA GLY A 295 -22.32 -20.27 -11.65
C GLY A 295 -21.21 -19.62 -12.48
N TYR A 296 -20.28 -20.41 -13.02
CA TYR A 296 -19.11 -19.89 -13.76
C TYR A 296 -19.09 -20.28 -15.24
N PRO A 297 -18.56 -19.41 -16.13
CA PRO A 297 -18.30 -19.80 -17.50
C PRO A 297 -17.14 -20.83 -17.58
N GLU A 298 -17.07 -21.60 -18.67
CA GLU A 298 -16.06 -22.65 -18.86
C GLU A 298 -14.61 -22.19 -18.75
N ASN A 299 -14.35 -20.92 -19.02
CA ASN A 299 -13.01 -20.33 -18.98
C ASN A 299 -12.68 -19.67 -17.63
N ALA A 300 -13.53 -19.81 -16.63
CA ALA A 300 -13.29 -19.19 -15.30
C ALA A 300 -12.05 -19.78 -14.60
N ILE A 301 -11.75 -21.04 -14.85
CA ILE A 301 -10.59 -21.71 -14.24
C ILE A 301 -9.63 -22.16 -15.33
N ASP A 302 -8.35 -21.86 -15.21
CA ASP A 302 -7.33 -22.27 -16.16
C ASP A 302 -6.69 -23.63 -15.81
N ASP A 303 -5.77 -24.09 -16.67
CA ASP A 303 -5.07 -25.38 -16.51
C ASP A 303 -4.12 -25.42 -15.29
N LYS A 304 -3.84 -24.25 -14.69
CA LYS A 304 -3.03 -24.11 -13.46
C LYS A 304 -3.90 -24.08 -12.20
N GLY A 305 -5.22 -24.20 -12.33
CA GLY A 305 -6.16 -24.12 -11.23
C GLY A 305 -6.36 -22.68 -10.69
N ARG A 306 -6.14 -21.66 -11.53
CA ARG A 306 -6.32 -20.27 -11.15
C ARG A 306 -7.68 -19.76 -11.62
N PHE A 307 -8.30 -18.90 -10.83
CA PHE A 307 -9.56 -18.29 -11.17
C PHE A 307 -9.35 -16.97 -11.94
N HIS A 308 -9.92 -16.87 -13.14
CA HIS A 308 -9.89 -15.68 -13.97
C HIS A 308 -10.99 -14.70 -13.56
N VAL A 309 -10.62 -13.63 -12.87
CA VAL A 309 -11.48 -12.49 -12.64
C VAL A 309 -11.42 -11.59 -13.86
N ILE A 310 -12.57 -11.39 -14.52
CA ILE A 310 -12.70 -10.55 -15.71
C ILE A 310 -13.81 -9.54 -15.47
N ASN A 311 -13.45 -8.35 -15.03
CA ASN A 311 -14.42 -7.33 -14.65
C ASN A 311 -15.28 -6.83 -15.83
N SER A 312 -14.74 -6.80 -17.06
CA SER A 312 -15.51 -6.46 -18.25
C SER A 312 -16.65 -7.44 -18.59
N GLU A 313 -16.58 -8.66 -18.08
CA GLU A 313 -17.53 -9.76 -18.30
C GLU A 313 -18.32 -10.06 -17.01
N ASN A 314 -18.14 -9.27 -15.95
CA ASN A 314 -18.71 -9.50 -14.62
C ASN A 314 -18.42 -10.92 -14.07
N GLN A 315 -17.21 -11.42 -14.38
CA GLN A 315 -16.76 -12.71 -13.92
C GLN A 315 -15.95 -12.54 -12.63
N PHE A 316 -16.56 -12.85 -11.50
CA PHE A 316 -15.99 -12.72 -10.17
C PHE A 316 -16.13 -14.04 -9.40
N VAL A 317 -15.28 -14.22 -8.40
CA VAL A 317 -15.38 -15.37 -7.49
C VAL A 317 -16.64 -15.23 -6.63
N ASP A 318 -17.50 -16.23 -6.66
CA ASP A 318 -18.63 -16.33 -5.74
C ASP A 318 -18.16 -17.03 -4.45
N VAL A 319 -17.60 -16.23 -3.54
CA VAL A 319 -17.03 -16.78 -2.30
C VAL A 319 -18.05 -17.47 -1.40
N ASP A 320 -19.32 -17.19 -1.55
CA ASP A 320 -20.35 -17.77 -0.68
C ASP A 320 -20.85 -19.12 -1.18
N ASN A 321 -20.95 -19.30 -2.49
CA ASN A 321 -21.59 -20.47 -3.09
C ASN A 321 -20.62 -21.43 -3.80
N ASP A 322 -19.40 -21.00 -4.14
CA ASP A 322 -18.45 -21.87 -4.83
C ASP A 322 -17.99 -23.03 -3.92
N PRO A 323 -18.35 -24.30 -4.26
CA PRO A 323 -17.98 -25.46 -3.46
C PRO A 323 -16.48 -25.82 -3.54
N ALA A 324 -15.73 -25.22 -4.47
CA ALA A 324 -14.29 -25.39 -4.54
C ALA A 324 -13.55 -24.58 -3.49
N ILE A 325 -14.18 -23.57 -2.88
CA ILE A 325 -13.58 -22.78 -1.81
C ILE A 325 -13.59 -23.59 -0.52
N ILE A 326 -12.39 -23.87 -0.03
CA ILE A 326 -12.12 -24.67 1.15
C ILE A 326 -12.02 -23.79 2.40
N GLY A 327 -11.41 -22.63 2.28
CA GLY A 327 -11.23 -21.67 3.36
C GLY A 327 -11.27 -20.24 2.84
N TYR A 328 -11.81 -19.33 3.63
CA TYR A 328 -11.93 -17.92 3.30
C TYR A 328 -11.77 -17.05 4.54
N GLY A 329 -11.05 -15.95 4.37
CA GLY A 329 -10.94 -14.90 5.37
C GLY A 329 -10.91 -13.53 4.70
N LYS A 330 -11.58 -12.54 5.31
CA LYS A 330 -11.67 -11.17 4.79
C LYS A 330 -11.54 -10.14 5.90
N PHE A 331 -10.86 -9.04 5.59
CA PHE A 331 -10.74 -7.86 6.41
C PHE A 331 -11.03 -6.62 5.57
N GLU A 332 -12.07 -5.87 5.92
CA GLU A 332 -12.43 -4.59 5.33
C GLU A 332 -12.17 -3.45 6.31
N PHE A 333 -11.70 -2.33 5.80
CA PHE A 333 -11.40 -1.15 6.61
C PHE A 333 -11.73 0.12 5.85
N ASN A 334 -12.17 1.15 6.60
CA ASN A 334 -12.49 2.48 6.08
C ASN A 334 -12.04 3.60 7.02
N THR A 335 -11.32 3.27 8.07
CA THR A 335 -10.85 4.24 9.06
C THR A 335 -9.47 4.72 8.68
N TRP A 336 -9.27 6.04 8.73
CA TRP A 336 -7.95 6.64 8.55
C TRP A 336 -6.99 6.19 9.66
N THR A 337 -5.82 5.72 9.25
CA THR A 337 -4.72 5.41 10.17
C THR A 337 -3.48 6.23 9.79
N ASP A 338 -2.70 6.66 10.78
CA ASP A 338 -1.48 7.44 10.58
C ASP A 338 -0.21 6.61 10.71
N SER A 339 -0.35 5.40 11.24
CA SER A 339 0.71 4.43 11.46
C SER A 339 0.20 3.06 11.12
N TYR A 340 1.13 2.14 10.90
CA TYR A 340 0.78 0.75 10.69
C TYR A 340 0.02 0.17 11.88
N GLN A 341 -1.02 -0.58 11.56
CA GLN A 341 -1.81 -1.38 12.48
C GLN A 341 -1.57 -2.85 12.14
N GLU A 342 -1.42 -3.67 13.15
CA GLU A 342 -1.37 -5.13 12.98
C GLU A 342 -2.76 -5.65 12.61
N PHE A 343 -2.83 -6.62 11.71
CA PHE A 343 -4.06 -7.36 11.41
C PHE A 343 -3.80 -8.87 11.39
N ASP A 344 -4.84 -9.62 11.69
CA ASP A 344 -4.86 -11.08 11.62
C ASP A 344 -6.18 -11.53 11.05
N VAL A 345 -6.20 -11.93 9.79
CA VAL A 345 -7.40 -12.38 9.08
C VAL A 345 -7.56 -13.88 9.28
N LYS A 346 -8.44 -14.26 10.20
CA LYS A 346 -8.76 -15.66 10.42
C LYS A 346 -9.33 -16.28 9.15
N ILE A 347 -8.91 -17.51 8.85
CA ILE A 347 -9.42 -18.30 7.73
C ILE A 347 -10.49 -19.25 8.26
N ASP A 348 -11.72 -19.03 7.83
CA ASP A 348 -12.85 -19.90 8.15
C ASP A 348 -12.91 -21.05 7.13
N TYR A 349 -12.62 -22.25 7.60
CA TYR A 349 -12.61 -23.47 6.79
C TYR A 349 -14.01 -24.07 6.67
N ARG A 350 -14.40 -24.37 5.43
CA ARG A 350 -15.70 -24.99 5.08
C ARG A 350 -15.60 -26.49 4.81
N SER A 351 -14.38 -27.00 4.74
CA SER A 351 -14.11 -28.39 4.36
C SER A 351 -12.75 -28.86 4.89
N ASP A 352 -12.61 -30.14 5.16
CA ASP A 352 -11.33 -30.78 5.51
C ASP A 352 -10.46 -31.12 4.30
N ARG A 353 -10.89 -30.81 3.08
CA ARG A 353 -10.11 -31.04 1.86
C ARG A 353 -8.79 -30.28 1.91
N THR A 354 -7.79 -30.83 1.23
CA THR A 354 -6.52 -30.15 0.98
C THR A 354 -6.72 -29.13 -0.15
N PRO A 355 -6.34 -27.88 0.03
CA PRO A 355 -6.38 -26.92 -1.07
C PRO A 355 -5.34 -27.25 -2.14
N SER A 356 -5.58 -26.80 -3.35
CA SER A 356 -4.59 -26.84 -4.45
C SER A 356 -3.99 -25.44 -4.72
N VAL A 357 -4.71 -24.39 -4.34
CA VAL A 357 -4.29 -23.00 -4.56
C VAL A 357 -4.61 -22.13 -3.36
N ILE A 358 -3.82 -21.05 -3.23
CA ILE A 358 -4.11 -19.91 -2.36
C ILE A 358 -4.18 -18.63 -3.18
N ALA A 359 -5.21 -17.82 -2.99
CA ALA A 359 -5.29 -16.47 -3.50
C ALA A 359 -5.33 -15.48 -2.33
N ILE A 360 -4.34 -14.59 -2.27
CA ILE A 360 -4.31 -13.44 -1.36
C ILE A 360 -4.50 -12.21 -2.21
N VAL A 361 -5.46 -11.38 -1.86
CA VAL A 361 -5.80 -10.17 -2.61
C VAL A 361 -5.93 -8.99 -1.67
N ALA A 362 -5.32 -7.87 -2.02
CA ALA A 362 -5.46 -6.61 -1.33
C ALA A 362 -5.75 -5.50 -2.34
N ALA A 363 -6.65 -4.60 -1.99
CA ALA A 363 -6.96 -3.45 -2.82
C ALA A 363 -7.22 -2.19 -1.98
N SER A 364 -6.74 -1.05 -2.47
CA SER A 364 -6.96 0.24 -1.84
C SER A 364 -8.42 0.72 -1.93
N SER A 365 -9.20 0.20 -2.90
CA SER A 365 -10.63 0.49 -3.06
C SER A 365 -11.41 -0.79 -3.27
N LEU A 366 -12.38 -1.06 -2.39
CA LEU A 366 -13.20 -2.29 -2.36
C LEU A 366 -13.95 -2.54 -3.67
N TYR A 367 -14.43 -1.49 -4.29
CA TYR A 367 -15.17 -1.55 -5.56
C TYR A 367 -14.30 -1.18 -6.77
N GLY A 368 -12.98 -1.32 -6.64
CA GLY A 368 -12.03 -1.04 -7.71
C GLY A 368 -12.30 -1.79 -9.01
N ASP A 369 -12.76 -3.04 -8.90
CA ASP A 369 -13.15 -3.89 -10.04
C ASP A 369 -14.37 -3.35 -10.81
N TYR A 370 -15.17 -2.51 -10.17
CA TYR A 370 -16.29 -1.75 -10.76
C TYR A 370 -15.91 -0.31 -11.09
N PHE A 371 -14.60 0.01 -11.18
CA PHE A 371 -14.08 1.36 -11.42
C PHE A 371 -14.61 2.43 -10.44
N THR A 372 -14.93 1.99 -9.24
CA THR A 372 -15.53 2.81 -8.18
C THR A 372 -14.56 2.96 -7.02
N GLY A 373 -14.33 4.21 -6.59
CA GLY A 373 -13.45 4.53 -5.46
C GLY A 373 -13.06 6.00 -5.40
N GLY A 374 -12.23 6.34 -4.43
CA GLY A 374 -11.69 7.67 -4.20
C GLY A 374 -10.30 7.85 -4.82
N VAL A 375 -10.15 8.77 -5.77
CA VAL A 375 -8.82 9.08 -6.33
C VAL A 375 -7.95 9.70 -5.25
N GLY A 376 -6.83 9.02 -4.93
CA GLY A 376 -5.93 9.40 -3.85
C GLY A 376 -6.07 8.57 -2.58
N THR A 377 -6.98 7.59 -2.53
CA THR A 377 -7.00 6.57 -1.47
C THR A 377 -5.69 5.78 -1.48
N LEU A 378 -5.08 5.60 -0.30
CA LEU A 378 -3.82 4.88 -0.11
C LEU A 378 -4.00 3.72 0.86
N LEU A 379 -3.40 2.60 0.52
CA LEU A 379 -3.22 1.45 1.39
C LEU A 379 -1.74 1.07 1.39
N TYR A 380 -1.15 0.98 2.55
CA TYR A 380 0.19 0.43 2.76
C TYR A 380 0.07 -0.93 3.40
N LEU A 381 0.87 -1.90 2.94
CA LEU A 381 0.97 -3.23 3.54
C LEU A 381 2.44 -3.59 3.75
N ASP A 382 2.70 -4.33 4.83
CA ASP A 382 4.04 -4.75 5.20
C ASP A 382 4.01 -6.07 5.96
N GLU A 383 5.10 -6.86 5.84
CA GLU A 383 5.38 -8.07 6.61
C GLU A 383 4.19 -9.05 6.68
N LEU A 384 3.63 -9.41 5.51
CA LEU A 384 2.61 -10.45 5.45
C LEU A 384 3.18 -11.80 5.88
N SER A 385 2.37 -12.64 6.49
CA SER A 385 2.73 -14.00 6.86
C SER A 385 1.51 -14.90 7.04
N LEU A 386 1.69 -16.19 6.82
CA LEU A 386 0.67 -17.20 7.14
C LEU A 386 0.96 -17.80 8.52
N ARG A 387 -0.03 -17.83 9.40
CA ARG A 387 0.06 -18.42 10.75
C ARG A 387 -0.62 -19.79 10.78
N TYR A 388 0.00 -20.75 11.48
CA TYR A 388 -0.45 -22.15 11.52
C TYR A 388 -0.86 -22.62 12.90
#